data_3c01f06808eb7599f12660f3823c9c82
#
_entry.id   3c01f06808eb7599f12660f3823c9c82
#
_cell.length_a   1.000
_cell.length_b   1.000
_cell.length_c   1.000
_cell.angle_alpha   90.00
_cell.angle_beta   90.00
_cell.angle_gamma   90.00
#
_symmetry.space_group_name_H-M   'P 1'
#
loop_
_entity.id
_entity.type
_entity.pdbx_description
1 polymer ?
#
loop_
_entity_poly.entity_id
_entity_poly.type
_entity_poly.pdbx_seq_one_letter_code
_entity_poly.pdbx_strand_id
1 'polypeptide(L)'
;WNDAGQKVSFEWQAGSMFAIPVNTWHQHFNGSSKDAVRFVAVTNLPPIMNVFEEPEFIFNTPYDFKSRFSGEPDYFSPKEEVNGFLLETNFVADAVNLPLVEAKERGAGGGHIRFNMARSSMNSHISQMPVATYKKAHAHGPGAHVIMLSGEGYTLMWPEGEEPTRYDWQPGAMITPPNMWYH
;
A
#
# COMPACT_ATOMS: atom_id res chain seq x y z
N TRP A 1 -6.44 -18.97 4.54
CA TRP A 1 -6.48 -20.33 3.96
C TRP A 1 -7.37 -20.37 2.72
N ASN A 2 -7.16 -21.37 1.88
CA ASN A 2 -7.98 -21.62 0.70
C ASN A 2 -9.13 -22.63 1.03
N ASP A 3 -10.00 -22.89 0.06
CA ASP A 3 -11.13 -23.81 0.22
C ASP A 3 -10.73 -25.28 0.50
N ALA A 4 -9.50 -25.67 0.12
CA ALA A 4 -8.93 -26.98 0.48
C ALA A 4 -8.45 -27.05 1.94
N GLY A 5 -8.57 -25.96 2.71
CA GLY A 5 -8.17 -25.87 4.11
C GLY A 5 -6.68 -25.71 4.32
N GLN A 6 -5.89 -25.44 3.28
CA GLN A 6 -4.47 -25.15 3.40
C GLN A 6 -4.30 -23.78 4.03
N LYS A 7 -3.51 -23.72 5.12
CA LYS A 7 -3.23 -22.49 5.86
C LYS A 7 -1.79 -22.06 5.63
N VAL A 8 -1.63 -20.76 5.39
CA VAL A 8 -0.32 -20.10 5.41
C VAL A 8 -0.37 -19.06 6.52
N SER A 9 0.63 -19.09 7.39
CA SER A 9 0.77 -18.13 8.50
C SER A 9 2.11 -17.41 8.36
N PHE A 10 2.13 -16.14 8.72
CA PHE A 10 3.34 -15.33 8.74
C PHE A 10 3.26 -14.31 9.87
N GLU A 11 4.41 -13.92 10.36
CA GLU A 11 4.54 -12.90 11.39
C GLU A 11 4.64 -11.51 10.76
N TRP A 12 4.04 -10.53 11.41
CA TRP A 12 4.11 -9.13 11.02
C TRP A 12 4.32 -8.23 12.25
N GLN A 13 4.84 -7.03 12.01
CA GLN A 13 5.15 -6.04 13.04
C GLN A 13 4.82 -4.63 12.54
N ALA A 14 5.04 -3.62 13.38
CA ALA A 14 4.93 -2.23 12.95
C ALA A 14 5.86 -1.97 11.75
N GLY A 15 5.32 -1.34 10.71
CA GLY A 15 6.02 -1.13 9.44
C GLY A 15 5.86 -2.26 8.42
N SER A 16 5.28 -3.40 8.77
CA SER A 16 5.00 -4.45 7.78
C SER A 16 3.88 -4.04 6.82
N MET A 17 4.01 -4.46 5.56
CA MET A 17 3.00 -4.30 4.52
C MET A 17 2.77 -5.64 3.82
N PHE A 18 1.50 -6.03 3.65
CA PHE A 18 1.16 -7.28 2.96
C PHE A 18 -0.18 -7.16 2.23
N ALA A 19 -0.37 -8.03 1.24
CA ALA A 19 -1.61 -8.08 0.48
C ALA A 19 -2.30 -9.44 0.65
N ILE A 20 -3.57 -9.41 1.05
CA ILE A 20 -4.40 -10.60 1.11
C ILE A 20 -4.82 -10.99 -0.31
N PRO A 21 -4.67 -12.26 -0.72
CA PRO A 21 -5.19 -12.73 -2.00
C PRO A 21 -6.69 -12.54 -2.10
N VAL A 22 -7.17 -12.29 -3.32
CA VAL A 22 -8.61 -12.08 -3.57
C VAL A 22 -9.43 -13.29 -3.10
N ASN A 23 -10.54 -12.99 -2.43
CA ASN A 23 -11.50 -13.97 -1.90
C ASN A 23 -10.88 -15.11 -1.05
N THR A 24 -9.88 -14.77 -0.25
CA THR A 24 -9.20 -15.74 0.62
C THR A 24 -9.57 -15.51 2.07
N TRP A 25 -9.96 -16.58 2.77
CA TRP A 25 -10.22 -16.54 4.21
C TRP A 25 -8.96 -16.11 4.97
N HIS A 26 -9.09 -15.12 5.84
CA HIS A 26 -7.96 -14.60 6.61
C HIS A 26 -8.38 -14.15 8.01
N GLN A 27 -7.40 -14.18 8.91
CA GLN A 27 -7.53 -13.70 10.29
C GLN A 27 -6.27 -12.97 10.69
N HIS A 28 -6.43 -11.94 11.52
CA HIS A 28 -5.33 -11.20 12.13
C HIS A 28 -5.34 -11.47 13.64
N PHE A 29 -4.17 -11.71 14.19
CA PHE A 29 -3.99 -11.95 15.61
C PHE A 29 -3.06 -10.89 16.21
N ASN A 30 -3.48 -10.27 17.31
CA ASN A 30 -2.58 -9.44 18.09
C ASN A 30 -1.71 -10.34 18.96
N GLY A 31 -0.42 -10.39 18.67
CA GLY A 31 0.58 -11.15 19.45
C GLY A 31 1.05 -10.45 20.71
N SER A 32 0.70 -9.17 20.93
CA SER A 32 1.06 -8.44 22.15
C SER A 32 0.10 -8.76 23.30
N SER A 33 0.65 -9.03 24.47
CA SER A 33 -0.13 -9.13 25.72
C SER A 33 -0.37 -7.78 26.42
N LYS A 34 0.17 -6.68 25.88
CA LYS A 34 0.19 -5.35 26.53
C LYS A 34 -0.39 -4.25 25.66
N ASP A 35 -0.14 -4.31 24.36
CA ASP A 35 -0.40 -3.21 23.44
C ASP A 35 -1.50 -3.57 22.44
N ALA A 36 -2.37 -2.62 22.13
CA ALA A 36 -3.33 -2.74 21.05
C ALA A 36 -2.64 -2.62 19.69
N VAL A 37 -3.10 -3.38 18.71
CA VAL A 37 -2.67 -3.25 17.33
C VAL A 37 -3.57 -2.26 16.60
N ARG A 38 -2.97 -1.41 15.79
CA ARG A 38 -3.66 -0.54 14.83
C ARG A 38 -3.03 -0.70 13.47
N PHE A 39 -3.84 -0.95 12.46
CA PHE A 39 -3.40 -1.02 11.07
C PHE A 39 -4.34 -0.24 10.17
N VAL A 40 -3.89 0.10 8.97
CA VAL A 40 -4.69 0.64 7.89
C VAL A 40 -4.80 -0.41 6.79
N ALA A 41 -6.01 -0.60 6.27
CA ALA A 41 -6.25 -1.42 5.09
C ALA A 41 -6.79 -0.53 3.97
N VAL A 42 -6.19 -0.65 2.78
CA VAL A 42 -6.65 0.03 1.57
C VAL A 42 -7.19 -1.02 0.62
N THR A 43 -8.41 -0.81 0.13
CA THR A 43 -9.10 -1.80 -0.70
C THR A 43 -9.67 -1.15 -1.97
N ASN A 44 -9.90 -1.96 -2.99
CA ASN A 44 -10.63 -1.60 -4.21
C ASN A 44 -12.13 -1.89 -4.11
N LEU A 45 -12.65 -2.10 -2.91
CA LEU A 45 -14.06 -2.43 -2.67
C LEU A 45 -15.04 -1.40 -3.26
N PRO A 46 -14.86 -0.07 -3.11
CA PRO A 46 -15.81 0.89 -3.63
C PRO A 46 -16.08 0.78 -5.14
N PRO A 47 -15.06 0.73 -6.03
CA PRO A 47 -15.34 0.54 -7.46
C PRO A 47 -15.95 -0.82 -7.77
N ILE A 48 -15.61 -1.89 -7.04
CA ILE A 48 -16.21 -3.20 -7.24
C ILE A 48 -17.68 -3.19 -6.83
N MET A 49 -18.03 -2.55 -5.71
CA MET A 49 -19.43 -2.35 -5.30
C MET A 49 -20.23 -1.58 -6.36
N ASN A 50 -19.65 -0.53 -6.93
CA ASN A 50 -20.30 0.27 -7.97
C ASN A 50 -20.51 -0.50 -9.29
N VAL A 51 -19.67 -1.49 -9.58
CA VAL A 51 -19.79 -2.31 -10.81
C VAL A 51 -20.86 -3.39 -10.67
N PHE A 52 -20.90 -4.07 -9.54
CA PHE A 52 -21.76 -5.24 -9.38
C PHE A 52 -23.08 -4.91 -8.65
N GLU A 53 -23.09 -3.91 -7.76
CA GLU A 53 -24.26 -3.51 -6.94
C GLU A 53 -24.92 -4.68 -6.19
N GLU A 54 -24.16 -5.78 -5.97
CA GLU A 54 -24.64 -7.03 -5.38
C GLU A 54 -23.71 -7.49 -4.24
N PRO A 55 -24.03 -7.13 -2.98
CA PRO A 55 -23.22 -7.48 -1.82
C PRO A 55 -23.02 -8.99 -1.65
N GLU A 56 -24.04 -9.79 -1.96
CA GLU A 56 -23.96 -11.25 -1.81
C GLU A 56 -22.92 -11.85 -2.75
N PHE A 57 -22.87 -11.38 -3.99
CA PHE A 57 -21.85 -11.80 -4.95
C PHE A 57 -20.43 -11.39 -4.50
N ILE A 58 -20.30 -10.22 -3.87
CA ILE A 58 -18.98 -9.68 -3.49
C ILE A 58 -18.44 -10.36 -2.22
N PHE A 59 -19.29 -10.55 -1.19
CA PHE A 59 -18.85 -11.00 0.13
C PHE A 59 -19.04 -12.50 0.36
N ASN A 60 -19.93 -13.17 -0.40
CA ASN A 60 -20.29 -14.56 -0.21
C ASN A 60 -20.08 -15.41 -1.45
N THR A 61 -19.36 -14.91 -2.47
CA THR A 61 -19.04 -15.72 -3.64
C THR A 61 -18.22 -16.96 -3.25
N PRO A 62 -18.63 -18.16 -3.66
CA PRO A 62 -17.90 -19.39 -3.35
C PRO A 62 -16.71 -19.64 -4.28
N TYR A 63 -16.41 -18.73 -5.20
CA TYR A 63 -15.38 -18.96 -6.19
C TYR A 63 -13.96 -18.87 -5.60
N ASP A 64 -13.22 -19.97 -5.74
CA ASP A 64 -11.80 -20.04 -5.36
C ASP A 64 -10.89 -19.59 -6.49
N PHE A 65 -10.18 -18.49 -6.28
CA PHE A 65 -9.23 -17.93 -7.25
C PHE A 65 -7.86 -18.64 -7.18
N LYS A 66 -7.81 -19.94 -7.52
CA LYS A 66 -6.60 -20.79 -7.45
C LYS A 66 -5.40 -20.21 -8.20
N SER A 67 -5.64 -19.46 -9.28
CA SER A 67 -4.56 -18.77 -10.01
C SER A 67 -3.95 -17.60 -9.24
N ARG A 68 -4.58 -17.17 -8.15
CA ARG A 68 -4.10 -16.08 -7.28
C ARG A 68 -3.42 -16.59 -6.03
N PHE A 69 -3.98 -17.64 -5.45
CA PHE A 69 -3.46 -18.31 -4.27
C PHE A 69 -4.00 -19.75 -4.23
N SER A 70 -3.10 -20.74 -4.23
CA SER A 70 -3.46 -22.16 -4.12
C SER A 70 -2.94 -22.82 -2.83
N GLY A 71 -2.45 -22.00 -1.87
CA GLY A 71 -1.92 -22.47 -0.59
C GLY A 71 -0.39 -22.62 -0.60
N GLU A 72 0.31 -21.92 -1.49
CA GLU A 72 1.76 -21.93 -1.55
C GLU A 72 2.37 -21.51 -0.21
N PRO A 73 3.25 -22.35 0.40
CA PRO A 73 3.78 -22.08 1.74
C PRO A 73 4.69 -20.86 1.79
N ASP A 74 5.29 -20.49 0.66
CA ASP A 74 6.18 -19.34 0.48
C ASP A 74 5.48 -18.07 -0.02
N TYR A 75 4.13 -18.05 -0.09
CA TYR A 75 3.36 -16.93 -0.64
C TYR A 75 3.69 -15.60 0.03
N PHE A 76 3.91 -15.61 1.34
CA PHE A 76 4.30 -14.43 2.12
C PHE A 76 5.80 -14.40 2.49
N SER A 77 6.63 -15.17 1.79
CA SER A 77 8.09 -15.06 1.97
C SER A 77 8.58 -13.73 1.38
N PRO A 78 9.39 -12.96 2.12
CA PRO A 78 9.96 -11.72 1.62
C PRO A 78 10.74 -11.95 0.32
N LYS A 79 10.57 -11.06 -0.64
CA LYS A 79 11.34 -11.04 -1.90
C LYS A 79 12.12 -9.74 -1.96
N GLU A 80 13.34 -9.82 -2.44
CA GLU A 80 14.28 -8.69 -2.46
C GLU A 80 14.72 -8.31 -3.88
N GLU A 81 14.37 -9.14 -4.88
CA GLU A 81 14.78 -8.87 -6.25
C GLU A 81 13.94 -7.72 -6.85
N VAL A 82 14.61 -6.60 -7.09
CA VAL A 82 13.99 -5.40 -7.70
C VAL A 82 14.35 -5.34 -9.18
N ASN A 83 13.34 -5.33 -10.03
CA ASN A 83 13.51 -5.12 -11.47
C ASN A 83 13.23 -3.64 -11.80
N GLY A 84 14.29 -2.86 -12.03
CA GLY A 84 14.20 -1.40 -12.12
C GLY A 84 13.70 -0.79 -10.82
N PHE A 85 12.43 -0.36 -10.79
CA PHE A 85 11.75 0.17 -9.60
C PHE A 85 10.65 -0.75 -9.08
N LEU A 86 10.48 -1.94 -9.64
CA LEU A 86 9.38 -2.85 -9.31
C LEU A 86 9.87 -4.00 -8.45
N LEU A 87 9.26 -4.16 -7.29
CA LEU A 87 9.37 -5.33 -6.44
C LEU A 87 8.06 -6.12 -6.49
N GLU A 88 8.14 -7.36 -7.00
CA GLU A 88 7.04 -8.31 -6.95
C GLU A 88 7.09 -9.12 -5.67
N THR A 89 6.23 -8.80 -4.73
CA THR A 89 6.17 -9.47 -3.42
C THR A 89 4.75 -9.43 -2.87
N ASN A 90 4.42 -10.33 -1.95
CA ASN A 90 3.15 -10.30 -1.21
C ASN A 90 3.32 -9.87 0.24
N PHE A 91 4.57 -9.73 0.68
CA PHE A 91 4.93 -9.31 2.03
C PHE A 91 6.20 -8.47 2.03
N VAL A 92 6.15 -7.32 2.69
CA VAL A 92 7.30 -6.48 3.04
C VAL A 92 7.38 -6.44 4.56
N ALA A 93 8.45 -6.98 5.11
CA ALA A 93 8.59 -7.12 6.57
C ALA A 93 8.73 -5.77 7.28
N ASP A 94 9.48 -4.84 6.68
CA ASP A 94 9.71 -3.49 7.21
C ASP A 94 9.76 -2.47 6.07
N ALA A 95 8.64 -1.80 5.84
CA ALA A 95 8.52 -0.77 4.81
C ALA A 95 9.23 0.54 5.18
N VAL A 96 9.52 0.75 6.47
CA VAL A 96 10.21 1.96 6.95
C VAL A 96 11.69 1.91 6.57
N ASN A 97 12.33 0.76 6.72
CA ASN A 97 13.76 0.57 6.49
C ASN A 97 14.09 -0.16 5.18
N LEU A 98 13.10 -0.37 4.31
CA LEU A 98 13.31 -1.03 3.02
C LEU A 98 14.31 -0.23 2.18
N PRO A 99 15.40 -0.85 1.67
CA PRO A 99 16.30 -0.19 0.72
C PRO A 99 15.56 0.24 -0.55
N LEU A 100 15.73 1.50 -0.94
CA LEU A 100 15.06 2.07 -2.11
C LEU A 100 16.06 2.28 -3.25
N VAL A 101 15.57 2.25 -4.48
CA VAL A 101 16.35 2.56 -5.68
C VAL A 101 16.36 4.07 -5.89
N GLU A 102 17.52 4.65 -6.20
CA GLU A 102 17.64 6.08 -6.50
C GLU A 102 16.81 6.46 -7.73
N ALA A 103 15.97 7.49 -7.59
CA ALA A 103 15.04 7.97 -8.61
C ALA A 103 15.22 9.49 -8.85
N LYS A 104 16.27 9.85 -9.57
CA LYS A 104 16.69 11.27 -9.81
C LYS A 104 15.60 12.08 -10.51
N GLU A 105 14.81 11.47 -11.36
CA GLU A 105 13.72 12.12 -12.10
C GLU A 105 12.57 12.59 -11.20
N ARG A 106 12.43 12.04 -9.99
CA ARG A 106 11.37 12.39 -9.03
C ARG A 106 11.74 13.50 -8.04
N GLY A 107 12.98 13.95 -8.05
CA GLY A 107 13.52 14.96 -7.15
C GLY A 107 14.98 14.66 -6.80
N ALA A 108 15.69 15.61 -6.22
CA ALA A 108 17.12 15.49 -5.94
C ALA A 108 17.39 14.35 -4.93
N GLY A 109 18.02 13.29 -5.37
CA GLY A 109 18.47 12.17 -4.53
C GLY A 109 17.35 11.33 -3.89
N GLY A 110 16.14 11.38 -4.44
CA GLY A 110 15.03 10.62 -3.93
C GLY A 110 15.15 9.11 -4.15
N GLY A 111 14.65 8.33 -3.20
CA GLY A 111 14.49 6.87 -3.33
C GLY A 111 13.07 6.50 -3.72
N HIS A 112 12.91 5.40 -4.49
CA HIS A 112 11.62 4.93 -4.93
C HIS A 112 11.58 3.41 -5.14
N ILE A 113 10.49 2.75 -4.74
CA ILE A 113 10.13 1.39 -5.15
C ILE A 113 8.61 1.31 -5.34
N ARG A 114 8.16 0.65 -6.39
CA ARG A 114 6.78 0.25 -6.62
C ARG A 114 6.60 -1.23 -6.28
N PHE A 115 5.42 -1.58 -5.85
CA PHE A 115 5.08 -2.94 -5.48
C PHE A 115 3.99 -3.50 -6.39
N ASN A 116 4.16 -4.73 -6.82
CA ASN A 116 3.09 -5.58 -7.34
C ASN A 116 2.81 -6.66 -6.29
N MET A 117 1.67 -6.52 -5.58
CA MET A 117 1.31 -7.40 -4.46
C MET A 117 0.02 -8.14 -4.77
N ALA A 118 0.03 -9.46 -4.57
CA ALA A 118 -1.12 -10.37 -4.77
C ALA A 118 -1.78 -10.24 -6.16
N ARG A 119 -1.07 -9.70 -7.15
CA ARG A 119 -1.63 -9.34 -8.48
C ARG A 119 -2.94 -8.55 -8.35
N SER A 120 -3.06 -7.73 -7.33
CA SER A 120 -4.27 -6.95 -7.10
C SER A 120 -4.36 -5.76 -8.05
N SER A 121 -5.54 -5.17 -8.16
CA SER A 121 -5.75 -3.92 -8.90
C SER A 121 -5.23 -2.69 -8.14
N MET A 122 -4.76 -2.88 -6.89
CA MET A 122 -4.12 -1.85 -6.08
C MET A 122 -2.66 -1.73 -6.45
N ASN A 123 -2.18 -0.51 -6.62
CA ASN A 123 -0.77 -0.20 -6.79
C ASN A 123 -0.29 0.56 -5.57
N SER A 124 0.88 0.21 -5.08
CA SER A 124 1.54 0.91 -3.98
C SER A 124 3.00 1.21 -4.31
N HIS A 125 3.53 2.22 -3.66
CA HIS A 125 4.95 2.56 -3.77
C HIS A 125 5.43 3.24 -2.50
N ILE A 126 6.72 3.10 -2.22
CA ILE A 126 7.41 3.89 -1.22
C ILE A 126 8.28 4.91 -1.94
N SER A 127 8.25 6.15 -1.46
CA SER A 127 9.15 7.22 -1.89
C SER A 127 9.83 7.83 -0.69
N GLN A 128 11.10 8.15 -0.82
CA GLN A 128 11.89 8.83 0.19
C GLN A 128 12.42 10.16 -0.37
N MET A 129 12.35 11.20 0.43
CA MET A 129 12.95 12.50 0.16
C MET A 129 14.14 12.70 1.11
N PRO A 130 15.33 13.06 0.59
CA PRO A 130 16.44 13.45 1.44
C PRO A 130 16.11 14.70 2.28
N VAL A 131 16.93 14.94 3.31
CA VAL A 131 16.80 16.12 4.17
C VAL A 131 16.85 17.41 3.36
N ALA A 132 15.95 18.34 3.68
CA ALA A 132 15.82 19.64 3.03
C ALA A 132 15.53 19.59 1.51
N THR A 133 14.86 18.52 1.05
CA THR A 133 14.41 18.39 -0.34
C THR A 133 12.90 18.34 -0.45
N TYR A 134 12.42 18.36 -1.67
CA TYR A 134 11.00 18.28 -1.98
C TYR A 134 10.75 17.38 -3.19
N LYS A 135 9.54 16.91 -3.31
CA LYS A 135 9.03 16.22 -4.49
C LYS A 135 8.32 17.24 -5.38
N LYS A 136 8.57 17.17 -6.70
CA LYS A 136 7.93 18.09 -7.65
C LYS A 136 6.42 17.96 -7.60
N ALA A 137 5.73 19.09 -7.61
CA ALA A 137 4.29 19.15 -7.70
C ALA A 137 3.78 18.48 -8.98
N HIS A 138 2.70 17.73 -8.85
CA HIS A 138 2.00 17.08 -9.96
C HIS A 138 0.53 16.90 -9.61
N ALA A 139 -0.27 16.58 -10.60
CA ALA A 139 -1.69 16.24 -10.42
C ALA A 139 -1.99 14.97 -11.21
N HIS A 140 -2.93 14.18 -10.72
CA HIS A 140 -3.39 12.98 -11.42
C HIS A 140 -4.85 12.66 -11.10
N GLY A 141 -5.56 12.00 -12.04
CA GLY A 141 -6.94 11.61 -11.88
C GLY A 141 -7.17 10.47 -10.86
N PRO A 142 -6.37 9.38 -10.85
CA PRO A 142 -6.52 8.34 -9.85
C PRO A 142 -6.23 8.87 -8.45
N GLY A 143 -7.14 8.58 -7.50
CA GLY A 143 -6.95 8.92 -6.09
C GLY A 143 -5.74 8.20 -5.48
N ALA A 144 -5.15 8.79 -4.46
CA ALA A 144 -4.05 8.21 -3.70
C ALA A 144 -4.24 8.43 -2.20
N HIS A 145 -3.84 7.45 -1.40
CA HIS A 145 -3.66 7.61 0.03
C HIS A 145 -2.17 7.62 0.31
N VAL A 146 -1.64 8.76 0.73
CA VAL A 146 -0.24 8.91 1.10
C VAL A 146 -0.12 8.78 2.60
N ILE A 147 0.57 7.73 3.05
CA ILE A 147 0.77 7.42 4.47
C ILE A 147 2.22 7.74 4.81
N MET A 148 2.41 8.58 5.82
CA MET A 148 3.73 8.99 6.27
C MET A 148 4.31 7.93 7.20
N LEU A 149 5.35 7.23 6.76
CA LEU A 149 6.00 6.15 7.51
C LEU A 149 7.02 6.70 8.51
N SER A 150 7.74 7.77 8.12
CA SER A 150 8.80 8.39 8.95
C SER A 150 9.01 9.84 8.56
N GLY A 151 9.75 10.59 9.39
CA GLY A 151 10.07 11.99 9.18
C GLY A 151 8.90 12.94 9.48
N GLU A 152 9.13 14.22 9.26
CA GLU A 152 8.14 15.29 9.39
C GLU A 152 8.24 16.26 8.23
N GLY A 153 7.18 16.97 7.91
CA GLY A 153 7.15 17.92 6.82
C GLY A 153 5.77 18.46 6.53
N TYR A 154 5.59 18.92 5.32
CA TYR A 154 4.29 19.41 4.85
C TYR A 154 4.07 19.11 3.38
N THR A 155 2.81 19.07 2.98
CA THR A 155 2.38 19.02 1.58
C THR A 155 1.62 20.30 1.26
N LEU A 156 1.91 20.88 0.09
CA LEU A 156 1.10 21.92 -0.49
C LEU A 156 0.08 21.28 -1.43
N MET A 157 -1.19 21.65 -1.31
CA MET A 157 -2.24 21.17 -2.22
C MET A 157 -3.09 22.34 -2.70
N TRP A 158 -3.43 22.37 -3.99
CA TRP A 158 -4.26 23.41 -4.58
C TRP A 158 -4.91 22.96 -5.89
N PRO A 159 -6.14 23.43 -6.17
CA PRO A 159 -6.74 23.30 -7.50
C PRO A 159 -6.02 24.23 -8.49
N GLU A 160 -6.16 23.98 -9.78
CA GLU A 160 -5.60 24.85 -10.81
C GLU A 160 -6.14 26.28 -10.70
N GLY A 161 -5.22 27.23 -10.72
CA GLY A 161 -5.55 28.67 -10.65
C GLY A 161 -5.76 29.23 -9.24
N GLU A 162 -5.60 28.45 -8.21
CA GLU A 162 -5.73 28.89 -6.81
C GLU A 162 -4.38 28.87 -6.07
N GLU A 163 -4.33 29.53 -4.91
CA GLU A 163 -3.16 29.57 -4.06
C GLU A 163 -2.99 28.26 -3.28
N PRO A 164 -1.73 27.78 -3.08
CA PRO A 164 -1.45 26.58 -2.34
C PRO A 164 -1.86 26.65 -0.87
N THR A 165 -2.53 25.62 -0.39
CA THR A 165 -2.80 25.40 1.05
C THR A 165 -1.80 24.41 1.62
N ARG A 166 -1.25 24.71 2.79
CA ARG A 166 -0.26 23.91 3.50
C ARG A 166 -0.92 22.95 4.48
N TYR A 167 -0.47 21.69 4.46
CA TYR A 167 -0.87 20.62 5.35
C TYR A 167 0.37 20.00 5.98
N ASP A 168 0.59 20.24 7.28
CA ASP A 168 1.70 19.65 8.03
C ASP A 168 1.40 18.21 8.38
N TRP A 169 2.44 17.36 8.41
CA TRP A 169 2.30 15.95 8.73
C TRP A 169 3.49 15.40 9.52
N GLN A 170 3.25 14.29 10.19
CA GLN A 170 4.18 13.51 10.99
C GLN A 170 3.94 12.01 10.76
N PRO A 171 4.78 11.09 11.31
CA PRO A 171 4.57 9.65 11.16
C PRO A 171 3.17 9.22 11.59
N GLY A 172 2.53 8.38 10.78
CA GLY A 172 1.15 7.94 10.97
C GLY A 172 0.09 8.86 10.38
N ALA A 173 0.45 10.05 9.89
CA ALA A 173 -0.48 10.89 9.14
C ALA A 173 -0.86 10.23 7.80
N MET A 174 -2.08 10.43 7.36
CA MET A 174 -2.58 10.03 6.04
C MET A 174 -3.14 11.24 5.31
N ILE A 175 -2.68 11.44 4.09
CA ILE A 175 -3.12 12.53 3.20
C ILE A 175 -3.78 11.91 1.97
N THR A 176 -4.93 12.45 1.58
CA THR A 176 -5.60 12.08 0.33
C THR A 176 -5.77 13.34 -0.51
N PRO A 177 -4.89 13.59 -1.49
CA PRO A 177 -5.07 14.73 -2.38
C PRO A 177 -6.39 14.64 -3.12
N PRO A 178 -7.17 15.74 -3.21
CA PRO A 178 -8.38 15.77 -4.02
C PRO A 178 -8.07 15.48 -5.50
N ASN A 179 -9.08 14.97 -6.22
CA ASN A 179 -8.95 14.64 -7.63
C ASN A 179 -8.46 15.84 -8.45
N MET A 180 -7.42 15.66 -9.25
CA MET A 180 -6.79 16.67 -10.12
C MET A 180 -6.17 17.89 -9.41
N TRP A 181 -6.11 17.91 -8.08
CA TRP A 181 -5.35 18.95 -7.39
C TRP A 181 -3.85 18.72 -7.52
N TYR A 182 -3.11 19.81 -7.67
CA TYR A 182 -1.65 19.76 -7.53
C TYR A 182 -1.26 19.45 -6.08
N HIS A 183 -0.24 18.63 -5.93
CA HIS A 183 0.33 18.25 -4.63
C HIS A 183 1.78 17.80 -4.75
#